data_c55488cd36e84c2ca599a6f3bdac3540
#
_entry.id   c55488cd36e84c2ca599a6f3bdac3540
#
_cell.length_a   1.000
_cell.length_b   1.000
_cell.length_c   1.000
_cell.angle_alpha   90.00
_cell.angle_beta   90.00
_cell.angle_gamma   90.00
#
_symmetry.space_group_name_H-M   'P 1'
#
loop_
_entity.id
_entity.type
_entity.pdbx_description
1 polymer ?
#
loop_
_entity_poly.entity_id
_entity_poly.type
_entity_poly.pdbx_seq_one_letter_code
_entity_poly.pdbx_strand_id
1 'polypeptide(L)'
;SISRAFLGEGARVVIGYHRSQDDAQRIVDDYPDRARCAHLDIRDRESIQEFAASSSELFDAAPTTLVNNALVDFSFNGEARPKAADISAEEFRTQLDGSLHAPLAMIQELRPGMAERGFGRIVNIGTNLFQNPVVPYHDYTAAKAALLSLTRTFSHDLGPEGITVNMVSGGLLRETDASSATPAEVFDAIAEGTPLRSVTTPDELADAVLFFASPWARAVTGQNLIVDGGLVKG
;
A
#
# COMPACT_ATOMS: atom_id res chain seq x y z
N SER A 1 -10.21 -5.14 1.11
CA SER A 1 -10.41 -4.38 2.36
C SER A 1 -10.26 -2.87 2.15
N ILE A 2 -9.12 -2.30 1.76
CA ILE A 2 -8.90 -0.84 1.67
C ILE A 2 -9.97 -0.15 0.80
N SER A 3 -10.22 -0.62 -0.43
CA SER A 3 -11.23 -0.03 -1.31
C SER A 3 -12.64 -0.06 -0.70
N ARG A 4 -13.00 -1.18 -0.04
CA ARG A 4 -14.28 -1.32 0.66
C ARG A 4 -14.40 -0.38 1.86
N ALA A 5 -13.33 -0.16 2.59
CA ALA A 5 -13.30 0.79 3.71
C ALA A 5 -13.58 2.22 3.22
N PHE A 6 -12.90 2.69 2.17
CA PHE A 6 -13.19 4.00 1.58
C PHE A 6 -14.62 4.12 1.04
N LEU A 7 -15.13 3.08 0.37
CA LEU A 7 -16.50 3.06 -0.14
C LEU A 7 -17.54 3.07 0.98
N GLY A 8 -17.24 2.40 2.10
CA GLY A 8 -18.07 2.43 3.33
C GLY A 8 -18.20 3.84 3.90
N GLU A 9 -17.12 4.62 3.87
CA GLU A 9 -17.09 6.02 4.30
C GLU A 9 -17.64 7.01 3.25
N GLY A 10 -18.20 6.51 2.15
CA GLY A 10 -18.86 7.34 1.14
C GLY A 10 -17.94 7.90 0.06
N ALA A 11 -16.68 7.52 0.02
CA ALA A 11 -15.74 7.94 -1.02
C ALA A 11 -16.11 7.35 -2.39
N ARG A 12 -15.67 8.04 -3.46
CA ARG A 12 -15.59 7.47 -4.80
C ARG A 12 -14.21 6.85 -4.98
N VAL A 13 -14.15 5.63 -5.49
CA VAL A 13 -12.89 4.85 -5.56
C VAL A 13 -12.67 4.32 -6.97
N VAL A 14 -11.50 4.57 -7.54
CA VAL A 14 -11.00 3.87 -8.73
C VAL A 14 -10.04 2.78 -8.29
N ILE A 15 -10.34 1.54 -8.65
CA ILE A 15 -9.58 0.34 -8.26
C ILE A 15 -8.69 -0.05 -9.43
N GLY A 16 -7.37 0.05 -9.25
CA GLY A 16 -6.40 -0.49 -10.20
C GLY A 16 -6.29 -2.00 -10.06
N TYR A 17 -6.36 -2.73 -11.18
CA TYR A 17 -6.11 -4.17 -11.22
C TYR A 17 -5.16 -4.54 -12.36
N HIS A 18 -4.34 -5.56 -12.15
CA HIS A 18 -3.52 -6.13 -13.22
C HIS A 18 -4.14 -7.42 -13.78
N ARG A 19 -4.33 -8.44 -12.95
CA ARG A 19 -4.88 -9.76 -13.35
C ARG A 19 -6.22 -10.08 -12.73
N SER A 20 -6.57 -9.44 -11.62
CA SER A 20 -7.77 -9.74 -10.81
C SER A 20 -8.95 -8.85 -11.19
N GLN A 21 -9.29 -8.80 -12.49
CA GLN A 21 -10.41 -7.98 -12.98
C GLN A 21 -11.74 -8.36 -12.32
N ASP A 22 -12.01 -9.67 -12.21
CA ASP A 22 -13.27 -10.16 -11.63
C ASP A 22 -13.45 -9.75 -10.17
N ASP A 23 -12.34 -9.71 -9.39
CA ASP A 23 -12.38 -9.27 -8.00
C ASP A 23 -12.63 -7.77 -7.89
N ALA A 24 -12.00 -6.97 -8.76
CA ALA A 24 -12.25 -5.53 -8.84
C ALA A 24 -13.71 -5.26 -9.29
N GLN A 25 -14.21 -6.00 -10.28
CA GLN A 25 -15.58 -5.86 -10.79
C GLN A 25 -16.62 -6.19 -9.72
N ARG A 26 -16.42 -7.23 -8.89
CA ARG A 26 -17.33 -7.53 -7.76
C ARG A 26 -17.47 -6.34 -6.80
N ILE A 27 -16.39 -5.60 -6.55
CA ILE A 27 -16.48 -4.39 -5.71
C ILE A 27 -17.27 -3.29 -6.44
N VAL A 28 -17.09 -3.14 -7.75
CA VAL A 28 -17.86 -2.18 -8.55
C VAL A 28 -19.35 -2.53 -8.53
N ASP A 29 -19.70 -3.81 -8.64
CA ASP A 29 -21.08 -4.29 -8.62
C ASP A 29 -21.75 -4.05 -7.25
N ASP A 30 -21.00 -4.18 -6.16
CA ASP A 30 -21.48 -3.88 -4.80
C ASP A 30 -21.68 -2.36 -4.56
N TYR A 31 -20.95 -1.50 -5.29
CA TYR A 31 -20.97 -0.03 -5.14
C TYR A 31 -21.03 0.71 -6.49
N PRO A 32 -22.10 0.48 -7.30
CA PRO A 32 -22.14 0.90 -8.71
C PRO A 32 -22.04 2.42 -8.93
N ASP A 33 -22.47 3.23 -7.95
CA ASP A 33 -22.43 4.69 -8.06
C ASP A 33 -21.08 5.29 -7.64
N ARG A 34 -20.27 4.55 -6.87
CA ARG A 34 -19.06 5.08 -6.21
C ARG A 34 -17.78 4.31 -6.50
N ALA A 35 -17.87 3.12 -7.07
CA ALA A 35 -16.70 2.33 -7.47
C ALA A 35 -16.56 2.29 -8.99
N ARG A 36 -15.32 2.36 -9.45
CA ARG A 36 -14.90 2.06 -10.82
C ARG A 36 -13.63 1.21 -10.75
N CYS A 37 -13.31 0.50 -11.81
CA CYS A 37 -12.04 -0.18 -11.92
C CYS A 37 -11.42 0.07 -13.29
N ALA A 38 -10.08 0.07 -13.34
CA ALA A 38 -9.32 0.21 -14.56
C ALA A 38 -8.06 -0.66 -14.50
N HIS A 39 -7.58 -1.10 -15.66
CA HIS A 39 -6.35 -1.87 -15.76
C HIS A 39 -5.16 -1.04 -15.31
N LEU A 40 -4.23 -1.68 -14.58
CA LEU A 40 -2.98 -1.09 -14.11
C LEU A 40 -1.90 -2.16 -13.96
N ASP A 41 -0.91 -2.15 -14.86
CA ASP A 41 0.37 -2.81 -14.59
C ASP A 41 1.35 -1.78 -14.01
N ILE A 42 1.65 -1.90 -12.74
CA ILE A 42 2.56 -0.96 -12.05
C ILE A 42 4.02 -1.04 -12.51
N ARG A 43 4.38 -2.01 -13.35
CA ARG A 43 5.72 -2.15 -13.96
C ARG A 43 5.82 -1.43 -15.30
N ASP A 44 4.70 -1.04 -15.86
CA ASP A 44 4.60 -0.36 -17.15
C ASP A 44 4.25 1.13 -16.95
N ARG A 45 5.16 1.99 -17.37
CA ARG A 45 5.00 3.44 -17.26
C ARG A 45 3.80 3.96 -18.05
N GLU A 46 3.55 3.41 -19.23
CA GLU A 46 2.42 3.81 -20.08
C GLU A 46 1.09 3.41 -19.41
N SER A 47 1.01 2.18 -18.88
CA SER A 47 -0.15 1.73 -18.10
C SER A 47 -0.43 2.60 -16.88
N ILE A 48 0.61 3.07 -16.18
CA ILE A 48 0.46 4.01 -15.06
C ILE A 48 -0.12 5.35 -15.53
N GLN A 49 0.35 5.89 -16.66
CA GLN A 49 -0.14 7.15 -17.23
C GLN A 49 -1.60 7.03 -17.67
N GLU A 50 -1.95 5.95 -18.38
CA GLU A 50 -3.33 5.68 -18.79
C GLU A 50 -4.28 5.53 -17.59
N PHE A 51 -3.84 4.80 -16.55
CA PHE A 51 -4.62 4.64 -15.32
C PHE A 51 -4.83 5.98 -14.60
N ALA A 52 -3.80 6.82 -14.50
CA ALA A 52 -3.90 8.12 -13.86
C ALA A 52 -4.86 9.06 -14.61
N ALA A 53 -4.78 9.09 -15.95
CA ALA A 53 -5.69 9.86 -16.79
C ALA A 53 -7.13 9.36 -16.63
N SER A 54 -7.37 8.07 -16.81
CA SER A 54 -8.69 7.45 -16.69
C SER A 54 -9.31 7.63 -15.29
N SER A 55 -8.48 7.65 -14.24
CA SER A 55 -8.94 7.88 -12.86
C SER A 55 -9.62 9.25 -12.69
N SER A 56 -9.18 10.26 -13.42
CA SER A 56 -9.80 11.58 -13.41
C SER A 56 -11.09 11.62 -14.25
N GLU A 57 -11.09 10.94 -15.39
CA GLU A 57 -12.23 10.89 -16.31
C GLU A 57 -13.43 10.12 -15.75
N LEU A 58 -13.16 8.98 -15.08
CA LEU A 58 -14.20 8.08 -14.57
C LEU A 58 -15.16 8.74 -13.56
N PHE A 59 -14.75 9.80 -12.90
CA PHE A 59 -15.57 10.55 -11.96
C PHE A 59 -15.59 12.07 -12.22
N ASP A 60 -15.10 12.50 -13.39
CA ASP A 60 -14.98 13.92 -13.77
C ASP A 60 -14.33 14.76 -12.63
N ALA A 61 -13.29 14.19 -12.02
CA ALA A 61 -12.60 14.82 -10.91
C ALA A 61 -11.21 14.20 -10.66
N ALA A 62 -10.19 15.01 -10.51
CA ALA A 62 -8.88 14.51 -10.15
C ALA A 62 -8.91 13.78 -8.78
N PRO A 63 -8.23 12.63 -8.64
CA PRO A 63 -8.10 11.94 -7.37
C PRO A 63 -7.44 12.82 -6.30
N THR A 64 -7.98 12.78 -5.09
CA THR A 64 -7.44 13.50 -3.93
C THR A 64 -6.67 12.60 -2.98
N THR A 65 -6.80 11.29 -3.16
CA THR A 65 -6.12 10.29 -2.33
C THR A 65 -5.52 9.21 -3.22
N LEU A 66 -4.26 8.89 -2.98
CA LEU A 66 -3.54 7.77 -3.59
C LEU A 66 -3.14 6.78 -2.52
N VAL A 67 -3.48 5.51 -2.70
CA VAL A 67 -2.98 4.41 -1.87
C VAL A 67 -2.10 3.49 -2.73
N ASN A 68 -0.80 3.51 -2.48
CA ASN A 68 0.17 2.62 -3.11
C ASN A 68 0.20 1.28 -2.36
N ASN A 69 -0.68 0.37 -2.75
CA ASN A 69 -0.84 -0.95 -2.13
C ASN A 69 -0.34 -2.10 -3.02
N ALA A 70 -0.34 -1.93 -4.34
CA ALA A 70 0.03 -2.99 -5.27
C ALA A 70 1.45 -3.53 -4.98
N LEU A 71 1.62 -4.83 -5.13
CA LEU A 71 2.87 -5.55 -4.95
C LEU A 71 3.18 -6.34 -6.23
N VAL A 72 4.43 -6.28 -6.69
CA VAL A 72 4.89 -7.16 -7.78
C VAL A 72 5.11 -8.58 -7.28
N ASP A 73 5.26 -9.51 -8.22
CA ASP A 73 5.48 -10.94 -8.00
C ASP A 73 6.43 -11.22 -6.82
N PHE A 74 5.87 -11.50 -5.66
CA PHE A 74 6.59 -11.85 -4.45
C PHE A 74 5.90 -13.01 -3.73
N SER A 75 6.67 -14.02 -3.38
CA SER A 75 6.17 -15.19 -2.64
C SER A 75 6.51 -15.06 -1.16
N PHE A 76 5.49 -15.02 -0.32
CA PHE A 76 5.63 -15.03 1.14
C PHE A 76 5.81 -16.48 1.65
N ASN A 77 6.91 -17.13 1.20
CA ASN A 77 7.21 -18.54 1.47
C ASN A 77 8.22 -18.75 2.62
N GLY A 78 8.34 -17.77 3.51
CA GLY A 78 9.12 -17.84 4.74
C GLY A 78 10.58 -18.22 4.50
N GLU A 79 11.04 -19.27 5.18
CA GLU A 79 12.43 -19.72 5.13
C GLU A 79 12.87 -20.32 3.77
N ALA A 80 11.93 -20.58 2.84
CA ALA A 80 12.26 -21.07 1.50
C ALA A 80 12.79 -19.97 0.54
N ARG A 81 12.89 -18.72 0.99
CA ARG A 81 13.51 -17.62 0.22
C ARG A 81 15.02 -17.77 0.15
N PRO A 82 15.66 -17.27 -0.95
CA PRO A 82 17.10 -17.21 -1.05
C PRO A 82 17.74 -16.49 0.15
N LYS A 83 18.82 -17.04 0.68
CA LYS A 83 19.59 -16.44 1.76
C LYS A 83 20.56 -15.38 1.22
N ALA A 84 21.21 -14.65 2.10
CA ALA A 84 22.12 -13.56 1.74
C ALA A 84 23.26 -13.94 0.77
N ALA A 85 23.67 -15.22 0.75
CA ALA A 85 24.70 -15.71 -0.17
C ALA A 85 24.18 -15.94 -1.59
N ASP A 86 22.87 -16.17 -1.76
CA ASP A 86 22.29 -16.71 -3.00
C ASP A 86 21.31 -15.75 -3.68
N ILE A 87 20.83 -14.73 -2.97
CA ILE A 87 19.87 -13.78 -3.51
C ILE A 87 20.49 -12.93 -4.63
N SER A 88 19.79 -12.82 -5.74
CA SER A 88 20.28 -12.14 -6.94
C SER A 88 19.99 -10.64 -6.95
N ALA A 89 20.78 -9.88 -7.71
CA ALA A 89 20.52 -8.47 -7.97
C ALA A 89 19.22 -8.25 -8.76
N GLU A 90 18.77 -9.24 -9.53
CA GLU A 90 17.52 -9.17 -10.29
C GLU A 90 16.29 -9.21 -9.38
N GLU A 91 16.32 -10.04 -8.33
CA GLU A 91 15.26 -10.06 -7.32
C GLU A 91 15.12 -8.69 -6.64
N PHE A 92 16.24 -8.04 -6.30
CA PHE A 92 16.24 -6.67 -5.77
C PHE A 92 15.65 -5.67 -6.76
N ARG A 93 16.02 -5.73 -8.06
CA ARG A 93 15.47 -4.82 -9.08
C ARG A 93 13.97 -4.98 -9.20
N THR A 94 13.48 -6.20 -9.29
CA THR A 94 12.03 -6.49 -9.37
C THR A 94 11.26 -5.89 -8.22
N GLN A 95 11.76 -6.02 -6.98
CA GLN A 95 11.09 -5.46 -5.81
C GLN A 95 11.19 -3.93 -5.74
N LEU A 96 12.31 -3.34 -6.18
CA LEU A 96 12.47 -1.89 -6.26
C LEU A 96 11.55 -1.30 -7.34
N ASP A 97 11.40 -1.96 -8.48
CA ASP A 97 10.50 -1.50 -9.55
C ASP A 97 9.05 -1.41 -9.05
N GLY A 98 8.56 -2.44 -8.36
CA GLY A 98 7.20 -2.45 -7.85
C GLY A 98 6.97 -1.61 -6.59
N SER A 99 7.94 -1.57 -5.67
CA SER A 99 7.74 -0.93 -4.36
C SER A 99 8.31 0.48 -4.27
N LEU A 100 9.14 0.93 -5.21
CA LEU A 100 9.71 2.28 -5.22
C LEU A 100 9.40 3.04 -6.50
N HIS A 101 9.75 2.49 -7.68
CA HIS A 101 9.58 3.19 -8.96
C HIS A 101 8.11 3.33 -9.35
N ALA A 102 7.28 2.33 -9.09
CA ALA A 102 5.85 2.42 -9.36
C ALA A 102 5.14 3.46 -8.48
N PRO A 103 5.29 3.49 -7.14
CA PRO A 103 4.80 4.58 -6.31
C PRO A 103 5.30 5.96 -6.73
N LEU A 104 6.59 6.09 -7.08
CA LEU A 104 7.15 7.34 -7.61
C LEU A 104 6.38 7.78 -8.86
N ALA A 105 6.18 6.88 -9.82
CA ALA A 105 5.47 7.17 -11.05
C ALA A 105 4.02 7.58 -10.80
N MET A 106 3.27 6.83 -9.97
CA MET A 106 1.89 7.16 -9.59
C MET A 106 1.77 8.53 -8.92
N ILE A 107 2.70 8.86 -8.01
CA ILE A 107 2.72 10.16 -7.35
C ILE A 107 2.95 11.27 -8.37
N GLN A 108 3.89 11.11 -9.30
CA GLN A 108 4.19 12.10 -10.33
C GLN A 108 3.00 12.37 -11.25
N GLU A 109 2.23 11.33 -11.63
CA GLU A 109 1.06 11.49 -12.50
C GLU A 109 -0.15 12.12 -11.77
N LEU A 110 -0.38 11.81 -10.48
CA LEU A 110 -1.55 12.30 -9.76
C LEU A 110 -1.31 13.62 -9.00
N ARG A 111 -0.04 13.96 -8.68
CA ARG A 111 0.33 15.19 -7.97
C ARG A 111 -0.24 16.47 -8.59
N PRO A 112 -0.20 16.69 -9.93
CA PRO A 112 -0.66 17.95 -10.49
C PRO A 112 -2.10 18.29 -10.11
N GLY A 113 -3.02 17.32 -10.18
CA GLY A 113 -4.41 17.54 -9.79
C GLY A 113 -4.60 17.74 -8.28
N MET A 114 -3.77 17.13 -7.44
CA MET A 114 -3.75 17.36 -5.99
C MET A 114 -3.23 18.78 -5.68
N ALA A 115 -2.13 19.17 -6.31
CA ALA A 115 -1.50 20.50 -6.12
C ALA A 115 -2.43 21.63 -6.57
N GLU A 116 -3.13 21.51 -7.70
CA GLU A 116 -4.12 22.48 -8.16
C GLU A 116 -5.24 22.70 -7.14
N ARG A 117 -5.64 21.65 -6.42
CA ARG A 117 -6.66 21.72 -5.35
C ARG A 117 -6.11 22.21 -4.01
N GLY A 118 -4.77 22.29 -3.84
CA GLY A 118 -4.14 22.53 -2.55
C GLY A 118 -4.45 21.42 -1.53
N PHE A 119 -4.76 20.21 -1.99
CA PHE A 119 -5.16 19.08 -1.15
C PHE A 119 -4.79 17.73 -1.77
N GLY A 120 -4.01 16.94 -1.06
CA GLY A 120 -3.69 15.56 -1.43
C GLY A 120 -3.36 14.69 -0.23
N ARG A 121 -3.65 13.40 -0.37
CA ARG A 121 -3.33 12.37 0.63
C ARG A 121 -2.68 11.19 -0.08
N ILE A 122 -1.43 10.91 0.25
CA ILE A 122 -0.66 9.78 -0.29
C ILE A 122 -0.36 8.84 0.86
N VAL A 123 -0.83 7.58 0.75
CA VAL A 123 -0.60 6.54 1.74
C VAL A 123 0.12 5.37 1.07
N ASN A 124 1.34 5.11 1.50
CA ASN A 124 2.15 3.99 1.04
C ASN A 124 1.98 2.79 1.98
N ILE A 125 1.80 1.59 1.43
CA ILE A 125 1.72 0.37 2.24
C ILE A 125 3.12 -0.21 2.41
N GLY A 126 3.57 -0.21 3.67
CA GLY A 126 4.86 -0.71 4.13
C GLY A 126 4.78 -2.09 4.78
N THR A 127 5.78 -2.39 5.59
CA THR A 127 5.89 -3.63 6.37
C THR A 127 6.64 -3.36 7.66
N ASN A 128 6.32 -4.06 8.74
CA ASN A 128 7.09 -4.02 9.98
C ASN A 128 8.43 -4.78 9.89
N LEU A 129 8.64 -5.57 8.80
CA LEU A 129 9.82 -6.41 8.63
C LEU A 129 11.13 -5.63 8.46
N PHE A 130 11.10 -4.36 8.03
CA PHE A 130 12.32 -3.58 7.99
C PHE A 130 12.78 -3.10 9.37
N GLN A 131 11.91 -3.16 10.38
CA GLN A 131 12.21 -2.88 11.79
C GLN A 131 12.47 -4.17 12.58
N ASN A 132 11.77 -5.26 12.24
CA ASN A 132 11.88 -6.57 12.89
C ASN A 132 12.01 -7.69 11.84
N PRO A 133 13.21 -7.89 11.23
CA PRO A 133 13.44 -8.82 10.12
C PRO A 133 13.54 -10.26 10.62
N VAL A 134 12.41 -10.93 10.79
CA VAL A 134 12.31 -12.32 11.28
C VAL A 134 12.32 -13.38 10.19
N VAL A 135 12.29 -12.98 8.92
CA VAL A 135 12.31 -13.86 7.73
C VAL A 135 13.26 -13.31 6.67
N PRO A 136 13.86 -14.13 5.79
CA PRO A 136 14.86 -13.70 4.82
C PRO A 136 14.24 -13.04 3.57
N TYR A 137 13.39 -12.05 3.75
CA TYR A 137 12.76 -11.28 2.67
C TYR A 137 13.61 -10.05 2.33
N HIS A 138 14.89 -10.29 1.97
CA HIS A 138 15.92 -9.25 1.83
C HIS A 138 15.56 -8.18 0.81
N ASP A 139 15.13 -8.60 -0.39
CA ASP A 139 14.72 -7.75 -1.51
C ASP A 139 13.46 -6.94 -1.20
N TYR A 140 12.43 -7.62 -0.71
CA TYR A 140 11.16 -7.01 -0.32
C TYR A 140 11.35 -5.97 0.81
N THR A 141 12.06 -6.37 1.85
CA THR A 141 12.29 -5.51 3.02
C THR A 141 13.11 -4.27 2.66
N ALA A 142 14.16 -4.43 1.83
CA ALA A 142 14.95 -3.32 1.33
C ALA A 142 14.13 -2.36 0.47
N ALA A 143 13.28 -2.88 -0.43
CA ALA A 143 12.42 -2.06 -1.28
C ALA A 143 11.36 -1.29 -0.47
N LYS A 144 10.76 -1.90 0.56
CA LYS A 144 9.83 -1.23 1.47
C LYS A 144 10.52 -0.19 2.37
N ALA A 145 11.78 -0.41 2.76
CA ALA A 145 12.58 0.59 3.46
C ALA A 145 12.92 1.79 2.55
N ALA A 146 13.21 1.55 1.27
CA ALA A 146 13.37 2.61 0.27
C ALA A 146 12.07 3.43 0.09
N LEU A 147 10.91 2.78 0.07
CA LEU A 147 9.60 3.46 0.03
C LEU A 147 9.36 4.32 1.29
N LEU A 148 9.82 3.89 2.47
CA LEU A 148 9.77 4.73 3.68
C LEU A 148 10.64 5.99 3.53
N SER A 149 11.83 5.87 2.95
CA SER A 149 12.69 7.03 2.65
C SER A 149 11.98 8.00 1.69
N LEU A 150 11.38 7.48 0.61
CA LEU A 150 10.57 8.29 -0.33
C LEU A 150 9.39 8.97 0.38
N THR A 151 8.68 8.25 1.24
CA THR A 151 7.59 8.81 2.06
C THR A 151 8.03 10.04 2.82
N ARG A 152 9.18 9.99 3.48
CA ARG A 152 9.74 11.09 4.28
C ARG A 152 10.22 12.26 3.43
N THR A 153 10.95 12.00 2.36
CA THR A 153 11.46 13.06 1.49
C THR A 153 10.33 13.76 0.75
N PHE A 154 9.34 13.01 0.25
CA PHE A 154 8.19 13.57 -0.46
C PHE A 154 7.23 14.31 0.46
N SER A 155 7.12 13.94 1.73
CA SER A 155 6.34 14.69 2.69
C SER A 155 6.84 16.11 2.90
N HIS A 156 8.17 16.30 2.80
CA HIS A 156 8.79 17.62 2.87
C HIS A 156 8.59 18.42 1.57
N ASP A 157 8.80 17.77 0.43
CA ASP A 157 8.75 18.39 -0.89
C ASP A 157 7.31 18.79 -1.29
N LEU A 158 6.32 17.93 -1.01
CA LEU A 158 4.93 18.12 -1.39
C LEU A 158 4.08 18.86 -0.33
N GLY A 159 4.60 19.01 0.88
CA GLY A 159 3.90 19.72 1.96
C GLY A 159 3.43 21.13 1.62
N PRO A 160 4.26 21.98 0.96
CA PRO A 160 3.84 23.31 0.51
C PRO A 160 2.65 23.30 -0.47
N GLU A 161 2.37 22.19 -1.13
CA GLU A 161 1.24 22.01 -2.05
C GLU A 161 -0.04 21.49 -1.33
N GLY A 162 -0.02 21.38 -0.01
CA GLY A 162 -1.14 20.84 0.77
C GLY A 162 -1.28 19.30 0.72
N ILE A 163 -0.23 18.61 0.26
CA ILE A 163 -0.20 17.16 0.10
C ILE A 163 0.54 16.52 1.28
N THR A 164 -0.10 15.56 1.94
CA THR A 164 0.57 14.74 2.96
C THR A 164 0.99 13.39 2.37
N VAL A 165 2.14 12.88 2.79
CA VAL A 165 2.66 11.57 2.40
C VAL A 165 2.99 10.77 3.64
N ASN A 166 2.31 9.65 3.86
CA ASN A 166 2.49 8.80 5.03
C ASN A 166 2.59 7.33 4.61
N MET A 167 3.00 6.49 5.55
CA MET A 167 3.09 5.04 5.38
C MET A 167 2.30 4.33 6.47
N VAL A 168 1.62 3.25 6.09
CA VAL A 168 1.04 2.26 7.01
C VAL A 168 1.80 0.96 6.84
N SER A 169 2.45 0.48 7.89
CA SER A 169 3.26 -0.74 7.87
C SER A 169 2.56 -1.86 8.63
N GLY A 170 2.07 -2.85 7.89
CA GLY A 170 1.48 -4.05 8.48
C GLY A 170 2.55 -5.08 8.88
N GLY A 171 2.16 -5.98 9.80
CA GLY A 171 2.82 -7.27 10.01
C GLY A 171 2.25 -8.33 9.06
N LEU A 172 2.34 -9.60 9.46
CA LEU A 172 1.59 -10.66 8.81
C LEU A 172 0.09 -10.37 9.01
N LEU A 173 -0.66 -10.32 7.92
CA LEU A 173 -2.12 -10.14 7.96
C LEU A 173 -2.81 -11.49 7.82
N ARG A 174 -3.85 -11.70 8.63
CA ARG A 174 -4.70 -12.90 8.54
C ARG A 174 -5.64 -12.79 7.33
N GLU A 175 -5.90 -13.91 6.67
CA GLU A 175 -6.91 -13.99 5.59
C GLU A 175 -6.60 -13.15 4.34
N THR A 176 -5.36 -13.21 3.87
CA THR A 176 -4.96 -12.65 2.57
C THR A 176 -4.44 -13.73 1.64
N ASP A 177 -4.47 -13.48 0.33
CA ASP A 177 -3.82 -14.38 -0.65
C ASP A 177 -2.33 -14.55 -0.35
N ALA A 178 -1.68 -13.46 0.07
CA ALA A 178 -0.27 -13.47 0.46
C ALA A 178 0.02 -14.35 1.69
N SER A 179 -0.93 -14.45 2.61
CA SER A 179 -0.80 -15.27 3.83
C SER A 179 -1.44 -16.66 3.73
N SER A 180 -2.05 -16.99 2.60
CA SER A 180 -2.81 -18.25 2.41
C SER A 180 -1.99 -19.52 2.62
N ALA A 181 -0.68 -19.47 2.35
CA ALA A 181 0.24 -20.60 2.57
C ALA A 181 0.85 -20.61 3.99
N THR A 182 0.49 -19.67 4.86
CA THR A 182 1.04 -19.59 6.22
C THR A 182 0.32 -20.59 7.13
N PRO A 183 1.05 -21.51 7.82
CA PRO A 183 0.45 -22.44 8.77
C PRO A 183 -0.25 -21.73 9.93
N ALA A 184 -1.31 -22.37 10.48
CA ALA A 184 -2.08 -21.83 11.59
C ALA A 184 -1.21 -21.53 12.83
N GLU A 185 -0.26 -22.41 13.11
CA GLU A 185 0.66 -22.31 14.24
C GLU A 185 1.52 -21.03 14.19
N VAL A 186 1.81 -20.52 12.99
CA VAL A 186 2.54 -19.25 12.82
C VAL A 186 1.66 -18.07 13.25
N PHE A 187 0.38 -18.07 12.88
CA PHE A 187 -0.56 -17.06 13.34
C PHE A 187 -0.75 -17.09 14.85
N ASP A 188 -0.85 -18.28 15.44
CA ASP A 188 -1.00 -18.46 16.89
C ASP A 188 0.23 -17.93 17.63
N ALA A 189 1.44 -18.29 17.17
CA ALA A 189 2.69 -17.80 17.76
C ALA A 189 2.82 -16.26 17.67
N ILE A 190 2.41 -15.65 16.55
CA ILE A 190 2.39 -14.19 16.39
C ILE A 190 1.37 -13.57 17.36
N ALA A 191 0.16 -14.12 17.43
CA ALA A 191 -0.87 -13.63 18.36
C ALA A 191 -0.38 -13.69 19.81
N GLU A 192 0.28 -14.78 20.22
CA GLU A 192 0.88 -14.90 21.55
C GLU A 192 1.97 -13.85 21.80
N GLY A 193 2.72 -13.47 20.78
CA GLY A 193 3.79 -12.48 20.84
C GLY A 193 3.31 -11.01 20.85
N THR A 194 2.08 -10.74 20.40
CA THR A 194 1.56 -9.37 20.31
C THR A 194 0.89 -8.92 21.63
N PRO A 195 0.98 -7.65 22.01
CA PRO A 195 0.23 -7.07 23.13
C PRO A 195 -1.29 -7.25 22.99
N LEU A 196 -1.85 -7.11 21.78
CA LEU A 196 -3.29 -7.26 21.55
C LEU A 196 -3.75 -8.73 21.46
N ARG A 197 -2.82 -9.69 21.54
CA ARG A 197 -3.10 -11.13 21.49
C ARG A 197 -3.88 -11.57 20.24
N SER A 198 -3.68 -10.87 19.14
CA SER A 198 -4.32 -11.13 17.85
C SER A 198 -3.35 -10.89 16.70
N VAL A 199 -3.64 -11.50 15.56
CA VAL A 199 -2.99 -11.16 14.28
C VAL A 199 -3.89 -10.17 13.55
N THR A 200 -3.31 -9.07 13.12
CA THR A 200 -4.00 -7.98 12.41
C THR A 200 -4.71 -8.49 11.16
N THR A 201 -5.91 -8.01 10.94
CA THR A 201 -6.71 -8.26 9.74
C THR A 201 -6.49 -7.20 8.66
N PRO A 202 -6.81 -7.48 7.39
CA PRO A 202 -6.79 -6.47 6.34
C PRO A 202 -7.72 -5.28 6.59
N ASP A 203 -8.82 -5.46 7.32
CA ASP A 203 -9.76 -4.39 7.64
C ASP A 203 -9.18 -3.47 8.73
N GLU A 204 -8.53 -4.01 9.77
CA GLU A 204 -7.83 -3.21 10.78
C GLU A 204 -6.66 -2.40 10.18
N LEU A 205 -5.97 -2.94 9.16
CA LEU A 205 -4.98 -2.17 8.40
C LEU A 205 -5.64 -1.04 7.60
N ALA A 206 -6.79 -1.31 6.96
CA ALA A 206 -7.52 -0.34 6.18
C ALA A 206 -8.03 0.85 7.03
N ASP A 207 -8.39 0.64 8.30
CA ASP A 207 -8.75 1.70 9.24
C ASP A 207 -7.62 2.71 9.44
N ALA A 208 -6.37 2.23 9.53
CA ALA A 208 -5.21 3.11 9.62
C ALA A 208 -4.95 3.90 8.32
N VAL A 209 -5.24 3.30 7.17
CA VAL A 209 -5.18 3.99 5.87
C VAL A 209 -6.25 5.09 5.80
N LEU A 210 -7.49 4.81 6.24
CA LEU A 210 -8.56 5.79 6.34
C LEU A 210 -8.19 6.94 7.29
N PHE A 211 -7.53 6.66 8.41
CA PHE A 211 -7.05 7.70 9.32
C PHE A 211 -6.16 8.70 8.58
N PHE A 212 -5.15 8.25 7.84
CA PHE A 212 -4.27 9.15 7.09
C PHE A 212 -4.97 9.89 5.94
N ALA A 213 -6.02 9.32 5.36
CA ALA A 213 -6.83 9.97 4.33
C ALA A 213 -7.85 10.98 4.92
N SER A 214 -8.15 10.88 6.22
CA SER A 214 -9.19 11.66 6.89
C SER A 214 -8.72 13.08 7.28
N PRO A 215 -9.67 13.99 7.61
CA PRO A 215 -9.35 15.30 8.17
C PRO A 215 -8.62 15.26 9.52
N TRP A 216 -8.69 14.14 10.23
CA TRP A 216 -8.01 13.98 11.54
C TRP A 216 -6.48 13.95 11.39
N ALA A 217 -5.97 13.50 10.24
CA ALA A 217 -4.54 13.46 9.95
C ALA A 217 -4.03 14.71 9.20
N ARG A 218 -4.76 15.82 9.18
CA ARG A 218 -4.40 17.03 8.40
C ARG A 218 -3.03 17.64 8.74
N ALA A 219 -2.53 17.38 9.94
CA ALA A 219 -1.21 17.84 10.40
C ALA A 219 -0.18 16.70 10.50
N VAL A 220 -0.49 15.53 9.91
CA VAL A 220 0.39 14.34 9.98
C VAL A 220 0.95 14.08 8.59
N THR A 221 2.28 14.19 8.45
CA THR A 221 2.98 13.86 7.21
C THR A 221 4.37 13.29 7.51
N GLY A 222 4.93 12.48 6.61
CA GLY A 222 6.24 11.84 6.78
C GLY A 222 6.28 10.71 7.82
N GLN A 223 5.12 10.27 8.31
CA GLN A 223 5.05 9.27 9.37
C GLN A 223 4.92 7.85 8.82
N ASN A 224 5.40 6.90 9.60
CA ASN A 224 5.16 5.47 9.43
C ASN A 224 4.38 4.96 10.64
N LEU A 225 3.13 4.56 10.42
CA LEU A 225 2.29 3.94 11.44
C LEU A 225 2.36 2.42 11.32
N ILE A 226 2.84 1.77 12.38
CA ILE A 226 2.89 0.32 12.44
C ILE A 226 1.56 -0.22 12.95
N VAL A 227 0.97 -1.15 12.21
CA VAL A 227 -0.33 -1.79 12.51
C VAL A 227 -0.12 -3.30 12.54
N ASP A 228 0.28 -3.82 13.69
CA ASP A 228 0.66 -5.22 13.89
C ASP A 228 0.32 -5.76 15.29
N GLY A 229 -0.67 -5.18 15.95
CA GLY A 229 -1.06 -5.54 17.31
C GLY A 229 -0.06 -5.15 18.40
N GLY A 230 0.92 -4.28 18.05
CA GLY A 230 1.98 -3.82 18.94
C GLY A 230 3.18 -4.78 19.03
N LEU A 231 3.31 -5.70 18.06
CA LEU A 231 4.47 -6.60 17.97
C LEU A 231 5.77 -5.81 17.84
N VAL A 232 5.78 -4.83 16.94
CA VAL A 232 6.90 -3.90 16.76
C VAL A 232 6.53 -2.53 17.30
N LYS A 233 7.47 -1.92 18.02
CA LYS A 233 7.33 -0.54 18.52
C LYS A 233 8.26 0.37 17.74
N GLY A 234 7.71 1.43 17.18
CA GLY A 234 8.46 2.45 16.43
C GLY A 234 9.24 3.40 17.30
#